data_a48f965e9c226009759e1cd8194a6b1b
#
_entry.id   a48f965e9c226009759e1cd8194a6b1b
#
_cell.length_a   1.000
_cell.length_b   1.000
_cell.length_c   1.000
_cell.angle_alpha   90.00
_cell.angle_beta   90.00
_cell.angle_gamma   90.00
#
_symmetry.space_group_name_H-M   'P 1'
#
loop_
_entity.id
_entity.type
_entity.pdbx_description
1 polymer ?
#
loop_
_entity_poly.entity_id
_entity_poly.type
_entity_poly.pdbx_seq_one_letter_code
_entity_poly.pdbx_strand_id
1 'polypeptide(L)'
;RNLIVTHLKHLPRAFDRFINEITSLPVHSITSIDVVPVPKDLTTKVLQKKYLGIESDIIKQQRVRNKNNDFSTEISYAKRTEKKEIEEIMDDVRENDQCLFFVGVTIILMAESKKELESVCETVETIGKRNSCTIDTHYLKQREALNTALPIGVRQVETMRTLLTQSLAVLMPFNVQELNDSTGNYYVINQISKNVNI
;
A
#
# COMPACT_ATOMS: atom_id res chain seq x y z
N ARG A 1 10.16 13.00 22.09
CA ARG A 1 9.41 11.94 21.36
C ARG A 1 10.29 11.37 20.26
N ASN A 2 10.31 10.05 20.14
CA ASN A 2 11.01 9.35 19.07
C ASN A 2 10.01 9.08 17.93
N LEU A 3 10.51 9.09 16.70
CA LEU A 3 9.70 8.90 15.50
C LEU A 3 10.39 7.90 14.59
N ILE A 4 9.61 7.01 13.97
CA ILE A 4 10.07 6.13 12.91
C ILE A 4 9.05 6.13 11.78
N VAL A 5 9.54 6.10 10.54
CA VAL A 5 8.70 6.05 9.34
C VAL A 5 8.86 4.70 8.68
N THR A 6 7.73 4.05 8.47
CA THR A 6 7.62 2.77 7.79
C THR A 6 6.80 2.93 6.52
N HIS A 7 6.97 2.05 5.56
CA HIS A 7 6.16 2.06 4.34
C HIS A 7 5.68 0.67 3.98
N LEU A 8 4.59 0.62 3.26
CA LEU A 8 4.03 -0.60 2.75
C LEU A 8 4.73 -1.01 1.46
N LYS A 9 5.34 -2.20 1.45
CA LYS A 9 6.03 -2.76 0.29
C LYS A 9 5.13 -3.69 -0.54
N HIS A 10 4.21 -4.39 0.09
CA HIS A 10 3.29 -5.29 -0.58
C HIS A 10 1.87 -5.08 -0.05
N LEU A 11 0.91 -4.89 -0.98
CA LEU A 11 -0.51 -4.75 -0.68
C LEU A 11 -1.25 -5.99 -1.22
N PRO A 12 -1.96 -6.74 -0.39
CA PRO A 12 -2.88 -7.76 -0.84
C PRO A 12 -4.19 -7.14 -1.35
N ARG A 13 -5.04 -7.96 -1.96
CA ARG A 13 -6.36 -7.52 -2.47
C ARG A 13 -7.33 -7.06 -1.36
N ALA A 14 -7.18 -7.56 -0.12
CA ALA A 14 -8.03 -7.22 1.03
C ALA A 14 -7.27 -6.30 2.01
N PHE A 15 -7.22 -5.03 1.71
CA PHE A 15 -6.40 -4.06 2.43
C PHE A 15 -7.17 -3.23 3.49
N ASP A 16 -8.49 -3.17 3.41
CA ASP A 16 -9.38 -2.46 4.32
C ASP A 16 -9.15 -2.83 5.78
N ARG A 17 -9.06 -4.13 6.06
CA ARG A 17 -8.82 -4.66 7.40
C ARG A 17 -7.50 -4.17 8.00
N PHE A 18 -6.45 -4.09 7.18
CA PHE A 18 -5.15 -3.62 7.62
C PHE A 18 -5.17 -2.15 8.07
N ILE A 19 -5.76 -1.25 7.27
CA ILE A 19 -5.88 0.17 7.62
C ILE A 19 -6.67 0.32 8.91
N ASN A 20 -7.79 -0.39 9.04
CA ASN A 20 -8.63 -0.35 10.24
C ASN A 20 -7.88 -0.81 11.49
N GLU A 21 -7.11 -1.88 11.40
CA GLU A 21 -6.31 -2.38 12.51
C GLU A 21 -5.20 -1.41 12.91
N ILE A 22 -4.52 -0.78 11.95
CA ILE A 22 -3.46 0.22 12.23
C ILE A 22 -4.04 1.48 12.86
N THR A 23 -5.14 1.99 12.32
CA THR A 23 -5.76 3.23 12.84
C THR A 23 -6.44 3.03 14.19
N SER A 24 -6.78 1.79 14.56
CA SER A 24 -7.37 1.44 15.85
C SER A 24 -6.34 1.19 16.97
N LEU A 25 -5.03 1.22 16.64
CA LEU A 25 -3.99 1.03 17.65
C LEU A 25 -3.97 2.22 18.64
N PRO A 26 -3.83 1.97 19.94
CA PRO A 26 -3.73 3.02 20.96
C PRO A 26 -2.33 3.64 20.99
N VAL A 27 -1.84 4.09 19.83
CA VAL A 27 -0.52 4.69 19.63
C VAL A 27 -0.63 5.96 18.81
N HIS A 28 0.26 6.89 19.03
CA HIS A 28 0.34 8.07 18.17
C HIS A 28 0.92 7.68 16.80
N SER A 29 0.05 7.62 15.80
CA SER A 29 0.44 7.31 14.44
C SER A 29 -0.21 8.24 13.43
N ILE A 30 0.48 8.45 12.30
CA ILE A 30 -0.04 9.16 11.15
C ILE A 30 0.08 8.22 9.95
N THR A 31 -1.02 7.95 9.27
CA THR A 31 -1.03 7.18 8.03
C THR A 31 -1.28 8.12 6.86
N SER A 32 -0.31 8.20 5.96
CA SER A 32 -0.41 8.96 4.71
C SER A 32 -0.62 8.01 3.53
N ILE A 33 -1.63 8.29 2.72
CA ILE A 33 -1.94 7.53 1.50
C ILE A 33 -1.79 8.49 0.32
N ASP A 34 -0.73 8.29 -0.45
CA ASP A 34 -0.46 9.04 -1.67
C ASP A 34 -1.08 8.33 -2.87
N VAL A 35 -1.93 9.03 -3.61
CA VAL A 35 -2.61 8.49 -4.78
C VAL A 35 -2.28 9.33 -6.00
N VAL A 36 -1.68 8.71 -7.02
CA VAL A 36 -1.35 9.37 -8.29
C VAL A 36 -2.07 8.65 -9.42
N PRO A 37 -3.02 9.31 -10.10
CA PRO A 37 -3.68 8.73 -11.25
C PRO A 37 -2.69 8.53 -12.40
N VAL A 38 -2.79 7.38 -13.08
CA VAL A 38 -2.03 7.10 -14.30
C VAL A 38 -2.87 7.50 -15.49
N PRO A 39 -2.41 8.41 -16.37
CA PRO A 39 -3.11 8.76 -17.58
C PRO A 39 -3.44 7.53 -18.44
N LYS A 40 -4.61 7.52 -19.09
CA LYS A 40 -5.08 6.36 -19.89
C LYS A 40 -4.11 5.94 -20.99
N ASP A 41 -3.44 6.88 -21.62
CA ASP A 41 -2.43 6.64 -22.66
C ASP A 41 -1.14 5.97 -22.13
N LEU A 42 -0.82 6.20 -20.86
CA LEU A 42 0.32 5.57 -20.19
C LEU A 42 -0.03 4.22 -19.55
N THR A 43 -1.30 4.01 -19.19
CA THR A 43 -1.75 2.78 -18.52
C THR A 43 -1.38 1.54 -19.33
N THR A 44 -1.69 1.52 -20.62
CA THR A 44 -1.36 0.39 -21.51
C THR A 44 0.13 0.14 -21.57
N LYS A 45 0.95 1.20 -21.66
CA LYS A 45 2.43 1.08 -21.69
C LYS A 45 2.99 0.53 -20.38
N VAL A 46 2.45 0.97 -19.25
CA VAL A 46 2.86 0.49 -17.91
C VAL A 46 2.55 -1.00 -17.75
N LEU A 47 1.35 -1.42 -18.13
CA LEU A 47 0.93 -2.81 -18.03
C LEU A 47 1.71 -3.71 -18.99
N GLN A 48 1.88 -3.29 -20.25
CA GLN A 48 2.69 -4.02 -21.23
C GLN A 48 4.14 -4.18 -20.76
N LYS A 49 4.76 -3.13 -20.20
CA LYS A 49 6.11 -3.21 -19.65
C LYS A 49 6.21 -4.24 -18.51
N LYS A 50 5.23 -4.30 -17.62
CA LYS A 50 5.18 -5.31 -16.56
C LYS A 50 5.01 -6.71 -17.13
N TYR A 51 4.09 -6.90 -18.06
CA TYR A 51 3.85 -8.18 -18.74
C TYR A 51 5.11 -8.73 -19.42
N LEU A 52 5.77 -7.88 -20.23
CA LEU A 52 7.03 -8.26 -20.90
C LEU A 52 8.17 -8.55 -19.91
N GLY A 53 8.20 -7.85 -18.77
CA GLY A 53 9.15 -8.14 -17.69
C GLY A 53 8.97 -9.56 -17.13
N ILE A 54 7.72 -9.97 -16.85
CA ILE A 54 7.39 -11.31 -16.37
C ILE A 54 7.77 -12.37 -17.42
N GLU A 55 7.42 -12.15 -18.70
CA GLU A 55 7.79 -13.07 -19.77
C GLU A 55 9.32 -13.21 -19.92
N SER A 56 10.06 -12.10 -19.86
CA SER A 56 11.51 -12.14 -19.87
C SER A 56 12.09 -12.96 -18.70
N ASP A 57 11.51 -12.84 -17.52
CA ASP A 57 11.95 -13.61 -16.34
C ASP A 57 11.64 -15.10 -16.49
N ILE A 58 10.49 -15.46 -17.05
CA ILE A 58 10.13 -16.85 -17.36
C ILE A 58 11.16 -17.44 -18.36
N ILE A 59 11.48 -16.71 -19.42
CA ILE A 59 12.47 -17.16 -20.42
C ILE A 59 13.86 -17.32 -19.78
N LYS A 60 14.27 -16.41 -18.90
CA LYS A 60 15.55 -16.52 -18.19
C LYS A 60 15.60 -17.76 -17.30
N GLN A 61 14.55 -18.02 -16.55
CA GLN A 61 14.45 -19.23 -15.71
C GLN A 61 14.54 -20.51 -16.56
N GLN A 62 13.86 -20.55 -17.69
CA GLN A 62 13.89 -21.68 -18.60
C GLN A 62 15.29 -21.91 -19.21
N ARG A 63 16.00 -20.82 -19.57
CA ARG A 63 17.39 -20.90 -20.05
C ARG A 63 18.34 -21.45 -18.98
N VAL A 64 18.18 -21.04 -17.72
CA VAL A 64 18.99 -21.54 -16.61
C VAL A 64 18.73 -23.05 -16.38
N ARG A 65 17.47 -23.49 -16.42
CA ARG A 65 17.10 -24.90 -16.31
C ARG A 65 17.70 -25.73 -17.43
N ASN A 66 17.58 -25.29 -18.69
CA ASN A 66 18.14 -25.96 -19.84
C ASN A 66 19.68 -26.13 -19.74
N LYS A 67 20.37 -25.14 -19.17
CA LYS A 67 21.83 -25.24 -18.90
C LYS A 67 22.14 -26.29 -17.84
N ASN A 68 21.22 -26.55 -16.93
CA ASN A 68 21.34 -27.57 -15.87
C ASN A 68 20.79 -28.95 -16.30
N ASN A 69 20.56 -29.19 -17.61
CA ASN A 69 19.96 -30.40 -18.18
C ASN A 69 18.55 -30.70 -17.66
N ASP A 70 17.83 -29.71 -17.11
CA ASP A 70 16.43 -29.78 -16.74
C ASP A 70 15.57 -29.21 -17.89
N PHE A 71 15.03 -30.11 -18.72
CA PHE A 71 14.18 -29.75 -19.87
C PHE A 71 12.69 -29.64 -19.50
N SER A 72 12.35 -29.56 -18.21
CA SER A 72 10.97 -29.32 -17.80
C SER A 72 10.47 -27.97 -18.31
N THR A 73 9.30 -27.96 -18.94
CA THR A 73 8.64 -26.74 -19.42
C THR A 73 7.76 -26.11 -18.35
N GLU A 74 7.82 -26.62 -17.11
CA GLU A 74 7.00 -26.10 -16.02
C GLU A 74 7.43 -24.69 -15.61
N ILE A 75 6.54 -23.74 -15.83
CA ILE A 75 6.67 -22.39 -15.32
C ILE A 75 6.43 -22.44 -13.81
N SER A 76 7.29 -21.79 -13.02
CA SER A 76 7.07 -21.64 -11.57
C SER A 76 5.65 -21.12 -11.30
N TYR A 77 4.94 -21.78 -10.37
CA TYR A 77 3.57 -21.41 -9.98
C TYR A 77 3.45 -19.91 -9.69
N ALA A 78 4.43 -19.33 -8.97
CA ALA A 78 4.45 -17.89 -8.66
C ALA A 78 4.44 -17.01 -9.92
N LYS A 79 5.27 -17.34 -10.94
CA LYS A 79 5.33 -16.57 -12.19
C LYS A 79 4.09 -16.77 -13.06
N ARG A 80 3.49 -17.95 -13.02
CA ARG A 80 2.23 -18.20 -13.71
C ARG A 80 1.09 -17.40 -13.11
N THR A 81 1.02 -17.32 -11.78
CA THR A 81 0.02 -16.53 -11.06
C THR A 81 0.23 -15.04 -11.34
N GLU A 82 1.47 -14.54 -11.27
CA GLU A 82 1.81 -13.15 -11.55
C GLU A 82 1.42 -12.73 -12.99
N LYS A 83 1.67 -13.61 -13.96
CA LYS A 83 1.27 -13.39 -15.36
C LYS A 83 -0.25 -13.29 -15.49
N LYS A 84 -0.98 -14.23 -14.90
CA LYS A 84 -2.45 -14.25 -14.92
C LYS A 84 -3.05 -13.00 -14.27
N GLU A 85 -2.50 -12.55 -13.14
CA GLU A 85 -2.94 -11.32 -12.48
C GLU A 85 -2.78 -10.07 -13.37
N ILE A 86 -1.67 -9.98 -14.13
CA ILE A 86 -1.48 -8.85 -15.06
C ILE A 86 -2.46 -8.93 -16.24
N GLU A 87 -2.73 -10.12 -16.76
CA GLU A 87 -3.73 -10.33 -17.82
C GLU A 87 -5.12 -9.91 -17.34
N GLU A 88 -5.55 -10.34 -16.15
CA GLU A 88 -6.81 -9.91 -15.52
C GLU A 88 -6.89 -8.39 -15.36
N ILE A 89 -5.81 -7.73 -14.91
CA ILE A 89 -5.74 -6.27 -14.78
C ILE A 89 -5.87 -5.59 -16.16
N MET A 90 -5.25 -6.14 -17.20
CA MET A 90 -5.36 -5.58 -18.56
C MET A 90 -6.79 -5.68 -19.11
N ASP A 91 -7.48 -6.79 -18.83
CA ASP A 91 -8.87 -6.98 -19.23
C ASP A 91 -9.80 -6.05 -18.43
N ASP A 92 -9.61 -5.90 -17.13
CA ASP A 92 -10.37 -4.98 -16.29
C ASP A 92 -10.25 -3.51 -16.76
N VAL A 93 -9.05 -3.09 -17.15
CA VAL A 93 -8.83 -1.74 -17.69
C VAL A 93 -9.50 -1.55 -19.05
N ARG A 94 -9.54 -2.59 -19.88
CA ARG A 94 -10.10 -2.52 -21.22
C ARG A 94 -11.62 -2.62 -21.23
N GLU A 95 -12.19 -3.52 -20.43
CA GLU A 95 -13.61 -3.90 -20.49
C GLU A 95 -14.46 -3.23 -19.41
N ASN A 96 -13.87 -2.98 -18.23
CA ASN A 96 -14.59 -2.51 -17.05
C ASN A 96 -14.30 -1.04 -16.68
N ASP A 97 -13.75 -0.25 -17.60
CA ASP A 97 -13.41 1.18 -17.40
C ASP A 97 -12.59 1.46 -16.11
N GLN A 98 -11.85 0.45 -15.62
CA GLN A 98 -10.99 0.63 -14.46
C GLN A 98 -9.82 1.56 -14.80
N CYS A 99 -9.52 2.48 -13.89
CA CYS A 99 -8.36 3.34 -13.99
C CYS A 99 -7.21 2.80 -13.14
N LEU A 100 -5.99 3.06 -13.58
CA LEU A 100 -4.78 2.67 -12.90
C LEU A 100 -4.27 3.82 -12.02
N PHE A 101 -3.83 3.50 -10.82
CA PHE A 101 -3.25 4.46 -9.86
C PHE A 101 -1.92 3.93 -9.35
N PHE A 102 -0.98 4.84 -9.11
CA PHE A 102 0.16 4.57 -8.27
C PHE A 102 -0.19 5.00 -6.84
N VAL A 103 -0.07 4.08 -5.89
CA VAL A 103 -0.43 4.29 -4.50
C VAL A 103 0.77 4.01 -3.60
N GLY A 104 1.10 4.97 -2.75
CA GLY A 104 2.08 4.84 -1.68
C GLY A 104 1.40 4.94 -0.33
N VAL A 105 1.71 4.04 0.60
CA VAL A 105 1.23 4.13 1.98
C VAL A 105 2.41 4.25 2.90
N THR A 106 2.45 5.34 3.65
CA THR A 106 3.51 5.65 4.61
C THR A 106 2.90 5.79 6.00
N ILE A 107 3.48 5.12 6.99
CA ILE A 107 3.01 5.14 8.37
C ILE A 107 4.11 5.75 9.23
N ILE A 108 3.78 6.81 9.94
CA ILE A 108 4.65 7.45 10.93
C ILE A 108 4.21 6.97 12.29
N LEU A 109 5.13 6.37 13.04
CA LEU A 109 4.92 5.91 14.40
C LEU A 109 5.68 6.81 15.36
N MET A 110 5.05 7.19 16.46
CA MET A 110 5.62 8.08 17.47
C MET A 110 5.46 7.48 18.85
N ALA A 111 6.53 7.54 19.65
CA ALA A 111 6.51 7.11 21.03
C ALA A 111 7.39 7.99 21.92
N GLU A 112 7.22 7.93 23.23
CA GLU A 112 8.01 8.73 24.18
C GLU A 112 9.41 8.17 24.36
N SER A 113 9.55 6.84 24.34
CA SER A 113 10.83 6.15 24.46
C SER A 113 11.20 5.34 23.23
N LYS A 114 12.49 5.10 23.01
CA LYS A 114 12.98 4.26 21.91
C LYS A 114 12.50 2.81 22.05
N LYS A 115 12.48 2.28 23.27
CA LYS A 115 12.06 0.91 23.56
C LYS A 115 10.57 0.70 23.25
N GLU A 116 9.75 1.68 23.59
CA GLU A 116 8.33 1.68 23.26
C GLU A 116 8.11 1.74 21.74
N LEU A 117 8.87 2.60 21.05
CA LEU A 117 8.81 2.71 19.60
C LEU A 117 9.16 1.40 18.89
N GLU A 118 10.19 0.69 19.34
CA GLU A 118 10.57 -0.62 18.83
C GLU A 118 9.43 -1.63 19.02
N SER A 119 8.81 -1.67 20.19
CA SER A 119 7.65 -2.55 20.46
C SER A 119 6.44 -2.23 19.57
N VAL A 120 6.16 -0.95 19.33
CA VAL A 120 5.09 -0.52 18.42
C VAL A 120 5.41 -0.94 16.98
N CYS A 121 6.65 -0.80 16.53
CA CYS A 121 7.06 -1.25 15.20
C CYS A 121 6.85 -2.76 15.01
N GLU A 122 7.26 -3.57 15.99
CA GLU A 122 7.03 -5.03 15.96
C GLU A 122 5.54 -5.39 15.90
N THR A 123 4.71 -4.64 16.63
CA THR A 123 3.25 -4.80 16.59
C THR A 123 2.70 -4.51 15.20
N VAL A 124 3.10 -3.39 14.61
CA VAL A 124 2.67 -2.97 13.26
C VAL A 124 3.14 -3.97 12.19
N GLU A 125 4.38 -4.46 12.28
CA GLU A 125 4.89 -5.50 11.39
C GLU A 125 4.11 -6.81 11.54
N THR A 126 3.73 -7.18 12.76
CA THR A 126 2.93 -8.40 13.03
C THR A 126 1.53 -8.28 12.43
N ILE A 127 0.89 -7.11 12.56
CA ILE A 127 -0.38 -6.80 11.92
C ILE A 127 -0.23 -6.89 10.39
N GLY A 128 0.85 -6.32 9.84
CA GLY A 128 1.16 -6.44 8.43
C GLY A 128 1.23 -7.89 7.97
N LYS A 129 2.05 -8.70 8.62
CA LYS A 129 2.20 -10.14 8.30
C LYS A 129 0.88 -10.89 8.37
N ARG A 130 0.04 -10.64 9.38
CA ARG A 130 -1.29 -11.25 9.52
C ARG A 130 -2.23 -10.90 8.36
N ASN A 131 -2.12 -9.69 7.84
CA ASN A 131 -2.90 -9.22 6.69
C ASN A 131 -2.18 -9.43 5.34
N SER A 132 -1.16 -10.27 5.28
CA SER A 132 -0.35 -10.52 4.08
C SER A 132 0.28 -9.26 3.47
N CYS A 133 0.48 -8.24 4.30
CA CYS A 133 1.18 -7.01 3.95
C CYS A 133 2.65 -7.11 4.36
N THR A 134 3.55 -6.61 3.54
CA THR A 134 4.95 -6.43 3.91
C THR A 134 5.20 -4.96 4.24
N ILE A 135 5.66 -4.71 5.45
CA ILE A 135 6.02 -3.37 5.93
C ILE A 135 7.53 -3.33 6.08
N ASP A 136 8.15 -2.33 5.49
CA ASP A 136 9.59 -2.09 5.61
C ASP A 136 9.84 -0.74 6.28
N THR A 137 10.83 -0.69 7.18
CA THR A 137 11.27 0.54 7.82
C THR A 137 12.34 1.24 6.97
N HIS A 138 12.20 2.53 6.77
CA HIS A 138 13.18 3.35 6.03
C HIS A 138 14.42 3.69 6.89
N TYR A 139 15.32 2.76 7.14
CA TYR A 139 16.47 2.99 8.03
C TYR A 139 17.36 4.17 7.62
N LEU A 140 17.62 4.37 6.33
CA LEU A 140 18.53 5.40 5.81
C LEU A 140 17.82 6.63 5.21
N LYS A 141 16.49 6.57 5.04
CA LYS A 141 15.69 7.60 4.36
C LYS A 141 14.54 8.10 5.22
N GLN A 142 14.72 8.14 6.54
CA GLN A 142 13.67 8.55 7.49
C GLN A 142 13.20 9.98 7.23
N ARG A 143 14.12 10.90 6.94
CA ARG A 143 13.83 12.31 6.65
C ARG A 143 13.02 12.44 5.35
N GLU A 144 13.44 11.78 4.29
CA GLU A 144 12.77 11.78 3.00
C GLU A 144 11.38 11.14 3.09
N ALA A 145 11.26 10.07 3.86
CA ALA A 145 9.99 9.40 4.10
C ALA A 145 9.04 10.27 4.92
N LEU A 146 9.54 10.97 5.94
CA LEU A 146 8.76 11.93 6.71
C LEU A 146 8.26 13.07 5.80
N ASN A 147 9.13 13.67 4.99
CA ASN A 147 8.73 14.72 4.04
C ASN A 147 7.67 14.24 3.05
N THR A 148 7.74 12.98 2.62
CA THR A 148 6.73 12.38 1.73
C THR A 148 5.38 12.21 2.44
N ALA A 149 5.39 11.86 3.72
CA ALA A 149 4.16 11.63 4.48
C ALA A 149 3.47 12.92 4.94
N LEU A 150 4.20 14.03 5.05
CA LEU A 150 3.63 15.31 5.42
C LEU A 150 2.84 15.94 4.25
N PRO A 151 1.74 16.69 4.52
CA PRO A 151 0.88 17.28 3.49
C PRO A 151 1.53 18.53 2.86
N ILE A 152 2.80 18.47 2.51
CA ILE A 152 3.57 19.55 1.87
C ILE A 152 3.72 19.38 0.35
N GLY A 153 3.12 18.32 -0.22
CA GLY A 153 3.12 18.08 -1.66
C GLY A 153 4.47 17.64 -2.24
N VAL A 154 5.43 17.28 -1.40
CA VAL A 154 6.77 16.84 -1.84
C VAL A 154 6.91 15.33 -1.65
N ARG A 155 7.12 14.60 -2.73
CA ARG A 155 7.46 13.17 -2.66
C ARG A 155 8.95 12.97 -2.89
N GLN A 156 9.62 12.37 -1.89
CA GLN A 156 11.04 12.03 -1.93
C GLN A 156 11.29 10.51 -1.90
N VAL A 157 10.25 9.72 -1.63
CA VAL A 157 10.29 8.25 -1.66
C VAL A 157 9.41 7.74 -2.79
N GLU A 158 9.99 6.91 -3.66
CA GLU A 158 9.34 6.42 -4.87
C GLU A 158 8.62 5.07 -4.69
N THR A 159 8.52 4.56 -3.45
CA THR A 159 7.88 3.27 -3.20
C THR A 159 6.38 3.37 -3.42
N MET A 160 5.93 2.96 -4.59
CA MET A 160 4.52 2.98 -4.98
C MET A 160 4.07 1.63 -5.53
N ARG A 161 2.79 1.35 -5.36
CA ARG A 161 2.10 0.18 -5.90
C ARG A 161 1.06 0.58 -6.93
N THR A 162 0.85 -0.29 -7.87
CA THR A 162 -0.16 -0.10 -8.90
C THR A 162 -1.46 -0.72 -8.44
N LEU A 163 -2.51 0.08 -8.32
CA LEU A 163 -3.86 -0.37 -7.95
C LEU A 163 -4.87 0.06 -9.01
N LEU A 164 -5.95 -0.72 -9.13
CA LEU A 164 -7.13 -0.38 -9.90
C LEU A 164 -8.11 0.46 -9.06
N THR A 165 -9.04 1.16 -9.71
CA THR A 165 -10.10 1.93 -9.04
C THR A 165 -10.82 1.14 -7.96
N GLN A 166 -11.19 -0.10 -8.24
CA GLN A 166 -11.88 -0.98 -7.30
C GLN A 166 -11.04 -1.27 -6.04
N SER A 167 -9.74 -1.56 -6.23
CA SER A 167 -8.84 -1.79 -5.11
C SER A 167 -8.55 -0.51 -4.32
N LEU A 168 -8.52 0.65 -4.99
CA LEU A 168 -8.33 1.95 -4.35
C LEU A 168 -9.53 2.34 -3.51
N ALA A 169 -10.75 2.04 -3.95
CA ALA A 169 -11.98 2.35 -3.21
C ALA A 169 -12.01 1.71 -1.81
N VAL A 170 -11.36 0.57 -1.65
CA VAL A 170 -11.23 -0.14 -0.36
C VAL A 170 -10.27 0.58 0.61
N LEU A 171 -9.36 1.43 0.09
CA LEU A 171 -8.41 2.20 0.92
C LEU A 171 -9.03 3.41 1.62
N MET A 172 -10.31 3.66 1.47
CA MET A 172 -10.96 4.81 2.12
C MET A 172 -11.04 4.60 3.64
N PRO A 173 -10.34 5.42 4.44
CA PRO A 173 -10.22 5.19 5.88
C PRO A 173 -11.44 5.71 6.68
N PHE A 174 -12.59 5.87 6.06
CA PHE A 174 -13.78 6.43 6.70
C PHE A 174 -14.56 5.36 7.46
N ASN A 175 -14.04 4.96 8.62
CA ASN A 175 -14.66 3.95 9.48
C ASN A 175 -15.48 4.54 10.63
N VAL A 176 -15.39 5.85 10.85
CA VAL A 176 -16.05 6.52 11.97
C VAL A 176 -16.98 7.59 11.40
N GLN A 177 -18.26 7.51 11.76
CA GLN A 177 -19.25 8.50 11.38
C GLN A 177 -19.19 9.76 12.24
N GLU A 178 -18.58 9.67 13.41
CA GLU A 178 -18.56 10.73 14.42
C GLU A 178 -17.17 10.85 15.03
N LEU A 179 -16.67 12.09 15.09
CA LEU A 179 -15.49 12.45 15.87
C LEU A 179 -15.99 13.10 17.16
N ASN A 180 -15.65 12.52 18.30
CA ASN A 180 -16.04 13.04 19.60
C ASN A 180 -14.81 13.09 20.51
N ASP A 181 -14.39 14.31 20.87
CA ASP A 181 -13.30 14.54 21.80
C ASP A 181 -13.87 15.20 23.07
N SER A 182 -13.52 14.69 24.24
CA SER A 182 -14.01 15.19 25.54
C SER A 182 -13.57 16.64 25.84
N THR A 183 -12.55 17.14 25.14
CA THR A 183 -11.96 18.47 25.34
C THR A 183 -11.96 19.33 24.07
N GLY A 184 -12.61 18.87 23.02
CA GLY A 184 -12.62 19.53 21.72
C GLY A 184 -13.54 20.74 21.62
N ASN A 185 -13.37 21.54 20.57
CA ASN A 185 -14.26 22.62 20.22
C ASN A 185 -15.38 22.11 19.30
N TYR A 186 -16.55 22.71 19.47
CA TYR A 186 -17.73 22.43 18.65
C TYR A 186 -17.48 22.79 17.17
N TYR A 187 -17.58 21.80 16.27
CA TYR A 187 -17.35 21.99 14.84
C TYR A 187 -18.64 21.98 14.01
N VAL A 188 -19.37 20.86 14.02
CA VAL A 188 -20.53 20.67 13.16
C VAL A 188 -21.53 19.68 13.78
N ILE A 189 -22.78 19.71 13.29
CA ILE A 189 -23.79 18.70 13.57
C ILE A 189 -23.80 17.69 12.44
N ASN A 190 -23.66 16.41 12.75
CA ASN A 190 -23.82 15.35 11.79
C ASN A 190 -25.27 15.32 11.27
N GLN A 191 -25.46 15.43 9.95
CA GLN A 191 -26.80 15.49 9.37
C GLN A 191 -27.60 14.17 9.51
N ILE A 192 -26.91 13.04 9.62
CA ILE A 192 -27.52 11.70 9.69
C ILE A 192 -27.87 11.36 11.14
N SER A 193 -26.88 11.38 12.04
CA SER A 193 -27.07 11.01 13.45
C SER A 193 -27.64 12.13 14.30
N LYS A 194 -27.59 13.40 13.84
CA LYS A 194 -27.93 14.61 14.59
C LYS A 194 -27.06 14.87 15.81
N ASN A 195 -25.99 14.12 15.99
CA ASN A 195 -25.02 14.32 17.05
C ASN A 195 -24.07 15.46 16.72
N VAL A 196 -23.55 16.03 17.78
CA VAL A 196 -22.57 17.12 17.72
C VAL A 196 -21.19 16.48 17.61
N ASN A 197 -20.41 16.88 16.60
CA ASN A 197 -19.00 16.50 16.48
C ASN A 197 -18.16 17.58 17.16
N ILE A 198 -17.42 17.17 18.18
CA ILE A 198 -16.55 18.00 19.01
C ILE A 198 -15.11 17.65 18.76
#